data_1a8e1f545cf02084d5e5a949f87f3601
#
_entry.id   1a8e1f545cf02084d5e5a949f87f3601
#
_cell.length_a   1.000
_cell.length_b   1.000
_cell.length_c   1.000
_cell.angle_alpha   90.00
_cell.angle_beta   90.00
_cell.angle_gamma   90.00
#
_symmetry.space_group_name_H-M   'P 1'
#
loop_
_entity.id
_entity.type
_entity.pdbx_description
1 polymer ?
#
loop_
_entity_poly.entity_id
_entity_poly.type
_entity_poly.pdbx_seq_one_letter_code
_entity_poly.pdbx_strand_id
1 'polypeptide(L)'
;MDAFSASLMADKREIIFAPTVYKFQTFAQMAEEFKLGERDVVLTNEFIYTPFMKELGLKCNFVFQEKFGAGEPSEAMIQTMYDAIPYDSYDRVIAVGGGAIMDLCKLLGCKRPDTVHNLYFKRFPVQHEKDVIAIPTTCGTGSECTNISVAIVKDEKDGVLTGGETKLGLVSDDIIPNKVCLIPDLLKTLPYKPFACSAIDALVHATESFLSPHRKTMTSELFSEKAMDMILKGFKLIDEKGKDARFEYLDEFVTASFYAGIAFLKAGCGPVHGMSFPLGGTYHVPHGESNYMLFGAIMDYYDAHNPDGEIMKFKELVARILGCEVKNAIPEMNALLQRILPLRPLRDCGFTEADFKIFPQSVETNQQRLMTNAYYPFDLESEEAIYRKCY
;
A
#
# COMPACT_ATOMS: atom_id res chain seq x y z
N MET A 1 -20.16 -11.94 -8.24
CA MET A 1 -19.74 -10.72 -7.52
C MET A 1 -20.36 -10.78 -6.13
N ASP A 2 -19.55 -10.73 -5.10
CA ASP A 2 -20.05 -10.73 -3.71
C ASP A 2 -20.71 -9.39 -3.33
N ALA A 3 -21.46 -9.39 -2.21
CA ALA A 3 -22.19 -8.20 -1.76
C ALA A 3 -21.25 -7.00 -1.44
N PHE A 4 -20.01 -7.29 -1.03
CA PHE A 4 -19.03 -6.24 -0.73
C PHE A 4 -18.50 -5.59 -2.02
N SER A 5 -18.15 -6.37 -3.05
CA SER A 5 -17.75 -5.86 -4.36
C SER A 5 -18.88 -5.06 -5.01
N ALA A 6 -20.14 -5.53 -4.90
CA ALA A 6 -21.31 -4.79 -5.38
C ALA A 6 -21.49 -3.45 -4.64
N SER A 7 -21.27 -3.41 -3.33
CA SER A 7 -21.32 -2.18 -2.52
C SER A 7 -20.26 -1.17 -2.95
N LEU A 8 -19.04 -1.61 -3.21
CA LEU A 8 -17.96 -0.72 -3.69
C LEU A 8 -18.25 -0.13 -5.08
N MET A 9 -18.87 -0.90 -5.97
CA MET A 9 -19.29 -0.41 -7.28
C MET A 9 -20.49 0.55 -7.21
N ALA A 10 -21.34 0.40 -6.20
CA ALA A 10 -22.49 1.28 -5.97
C ALA A 10 -22.12 2.61 -5.30
N ASP A 11 -20.90 2.76 -4.79
CA ASP A 11 -20.45 3.98 -4.14
C ASP A 11 -20.36 5.14 -5.14
N LYS A 12 -21.18 6.18 -4.92
CA LYS A 12 -21.32 7.36 -5.79
C LYS A 12 -20.43 8.53 -5.38
N ARG A 13 -19.63 8.40 -4.32
CA ARG A 13 -18.72 9.46 -3.91
C ARG A 13 -17.67 9.73 -4.99
N GLU A 14 -17.45 10.98 -5.33
CA GLU A 14 -16.41 11.40 -6.29
C GLU A 14 -15.01 11.24 -5.68
N ILE A 15 -14.86 11.57 -4.41
CA ILE A 15 -13.63 11.44 -3.66
C ILE A 15 -13.94 10.96 -2.23
N ILE A 16 -13.05 10.15 -1.68
CA ILE A 16 -12.98 9.86 -0.26
C ILE A 16 -11.70 10.51 0.26
N PHE A 17 -11.84 11.53 1.08
CA PHE A 17 -10.73 12.28 1.61
C PHE A 17 -11.11 12.86 2.98
N ALA A 18 -10.44 12.41 4.02
CA ALA A 18 -10.74 12.85 5.38
C ALA A 18 -9.56 13.56 6.08
N PRO A 19 -8.26 13.17 5.87
CA PRO A 19 -7.19 13.75 6.65
C PRO A 19 -6.88 15.20 6.27
N THR A 20 -6.54 16.03 7.26
CA THR A 20 -5.82 17.28 7.00
C THR A 20 -4.36 16.96 6.75
N VAL A 21 -3.79 17.51 5.67
CA VAL A 21 -2.41 17.21 5.25
C VAL A 21 -1.49 18.35 5.59
N TYR A 22 -0.36 18.01 6.22
CA TYR A 22 0.70 18.93 6.58
C TYR A 22 2.01 18.51 5.94
N LYS A 23 2.89 19.48 5.66
CA LYS A 23 4.27 19.23 5.24
C LYS A 23 5.21 19.87 6.25
N PHE A 24 6.18 19.10 6.73
CA PHE A 24 7.25 19.57 7.60
C PHE A 24 8.61 19.15 7.04
N GLN A 25 9.65 19.92 7.36
CA GLN A 25 11.01 19.54 6.99
C GLN A 25 11.56 18.42 7.88
N THR A 26 11.21 18.47 9.18
CA THR A 26 11.72 17.51 10.17
C THR A 26 10.61 17.06 11.13
N PHE A 27 10.83 15.90 11.76
CA PHE A 27 9.96 15.42 12.84
C PHE A 27 9.92 16.39 14.03
N ALA A 28 11.05 17.05 14.34
CA ALA A 28 11.12 18.03 15.43
C ALA A 28 10.14 19.19 15.23
N GLN A 29 10.06 19.76 14.03
CA GLN A 29 9.12 20.83 13.70
C GLN A 29 7.66 20.39 13.91
N MET A 30 7.33 19.17 13.45
CA MET A 30 5.99 18.60 13.64
C MET A 30 5.68 18.37 15.12
N ALA A 31 6.64 17.84 15.89
CA ALA A 31 6.48 17.58 17.30
C ALA A 31 6.24 18.87 18.11
N GLU A 32 6.90 19.96 17.75
CA GLU A 32 6.71 21.29 18.32
C GLU A 32 5.34 21.87 17.97
N GLU A 33 4.96 21.86 16.67
CA GLU A 33 3.69 22.37 16.18
C GLU A 33 2.50 21.68 16.86
N PHE A 34 2.54 20.35 16.95
CA PHE A 34 1.47 19.58 17.57
C PHE A 34 1.62 19.40 19.08
N LYS A 35 2.68 19.96 19.67
CA LYS A 35 2.95 19.91 21.12
C LYS A 35 2.85 18.48 21.65
N LEU A 36 3.66 17.59 21.07
CA LEU A 36 3.65 16.18 21.48
C LEU A 36 4.07 16.03 22.96
N GLY A 37 3.36 15.20 23.72
CA GLY A 37 3.54 15.07 25.16
C GLY A 37 3.10 13.71 25.73
N GLU A 38 2.90 13.68 27.05
CA GLU A 38 2.68 12.44 27.83
C GLU A 38 1.44 11.64 27.45
N ARG A 39 0.44 12.30 26.86
CA ARG A 39 -0.80 11.65 26.40
C ARG A 39 -0.76 11.22 24.93
N ASP A 40 0.43 11.23 24.30
CA ASP A 40 0.64 10.76 22.94
C ASP A 40 1.33 9.40 22.95
N VAL A 41 0.77 8.44 22.20
CA VAL A 41 1.44 7.18 21.85
C VAL A 41 2.08 7.34 20.48
N VAL A 42 3.39 7.21 20.42
CA VAL A 42 4.15 7.20 19.16
C VAL A 42 4.53 5.75 18.85
N LEU A 43 3.82 5.13 17.91
CA LEU A 43 4.19 3.81 17.38
C LEU A 43 5.15 3.98 16.22
N THR A 44 6.32 3.36 16.32
CA THR A 44 7.39 3.49 15.34
C THR A 44 8.28 2.25 15.35
N ASN A 45 9.37 2.28 14.58
CA ASN A 45 10.45 1.32 14.61
C ASN A 45 11.69 1.92 15.29
N GLU A 46 12.49 1.10 15.98
CA GLU A 46 13.66 1.58 16.70
C GLU A 46 14.70 2.23 15.76
N PHE A 47 14.81 1.73 14.53
CA PHE A 47 15.70 2.28 13.51
C PHE A 47 15.23 3.63 12.93
N ILE A 48 13.95 4.01 13.10
CA ILE A 48 13.43 5.35 12.81
C ILE A 48 13.54 6.25 14.04
N TYR A 49 13.19 5.75 15.22
CA TYR A 49 13.27 6.51 16.47
C TYR A 49 14.68 7.03 16.74
N THR A 50 15.69 6.16 16.61
CA THR A 50 17.06 6.48 17.01
C THR A 50 17.65 7.71 16.30
N PRO A 51 17.60 7.82 14.93
CA PRO A 51 18.19 8.96 14.24
C PRO A 51 17.32 10.23 14.27
N PHE A 52 16.00 10.15 14.43
CA PHE A 52 15.12 11.30 14.21
C PHE A 52 14.41 11.82 15.46
N MET A 53 14.30 11.02 16.52
CA MET A 53 13.43 11.35 17.66
C MET A 53 14.15 11.30 19.00
N LYS A 54 15.12 10.39 19.17
CA LYS A 54 15.77 10.10 20.46
C LYS A 54 16.32 11.34 21.16
N GLU A 55 17.03 12.17 20.40
CA GLU A 55 17.70 13.37 20.95
C GLU A 55 16.73 14.53 21.23
N LEU A 56 15.45 14.42 20.82
CA LEU A 56 14.45 15.47 21.05
C LEU A 56 13.94 15.49 22.50
N GLY A 57 14.17 14.43 23.28
CA GLY A 57 13.77 14.34 24.68
C GLY A 57 12.26 14.45 24.92
N LEU A 58 11.44 14.08 23.94
CA LEU A 58 9.98 14.13 24.02
C LEU A 58 9.47 13.17 25.11
N LYS A 59 8.44 13.59 25.81
CA LYS A 59 7.81 12.80 26.90
C LYS A 59 6.61 11.98 26.42
N CYS A 60 6.63 11.57 25.14
CA CYS A 60 5.62 10.68 24.60
C CYS A 60 5.83 9.24 25.06
N ASN A 61 4.78 8.44 25.00
CA ASN A 61 4.92 6.99 25.14
C ASN A 61 5.38 6.40 23.80
N PHE A 62 6.69 6.16 23.66
CA PHE A 62 7.26 5.52 22.47
C PHE A 62 7.09 4.01 22.54
N VAL A 63 6.43 3.46 21.52
CA VAL A 63 6.15 2.04 21.37
C VAL A 63 6.81 1.54 20.08
N PHE A 64 7.59 0.47 20.20
CA PHE A 64 8.33 -0.11 19.06
C PHE A 64 7.63 -1.36 18.56
N GLN A 65 7.33 -1.40 17.25
CA GLN A 65 6.66 -2.55 16.63
C GLN A 65 7.42 -3.85 16.89
N GLU A 66 8.74 -3.81 16.86
CA GLU A 66 9.62 -4.98 17.03
C GLU A 66 9.35 -5.76 18.33
N LYS A 67 8.77 -5.11 19.34
CA LYS A 67 8.38 -5.77 20.61
C LYS A 67 7.17 -6.71 20.46
N PHE A 68 6.39 -6.52 19.41
CA PHE A 68 5.15 -7.30 19.16
C PHE A 68 5.28 -8.27 18.00
N GLY A 69 6.32 -8.12 17.18
CA GLY A 69 6.60 -8.92 16.01
C GLY A 69 7.20 -8.12 14.86
N ALA A 70 7.59 -8.80 13.81
CA ALA A 70 8.19 -8.20 12.62
C ALA A 70 7.28 -8.41 11.40
N GLY A 71 7.42 -7.55 10.39
CA GLY A 71 6.73 -7.67 9.12
C GLY A 71 5.30 -7.14 9.14
N GLU A 72 4.41 -7.84 8.45
CA GLU A 72 2.99 -7.43 8.33
C GLU A 72 2.22 -7.62 9.63
N PRO A 73 1.20 -6.78 9.91
CA PRO A 73 0.36 -6.95 11.09
C PRO A 73 -0.28 -8.34 11.14
N SER A 74 -0.36 -8.92 12.34
CA SER A 74 -1.11 -10.15 12.58
C SER A 74 -2.10 -9.97 13.72
N GLU A 75 -3.12 -10.82 13.76
CA GLU A 75 -4.10 -10.84 14.85
C GLU A 75 -3.41 -10.89 16.22
N ALA A 76 -2.41 -11.76 16.37
CA ALA A 76 -1.63 -11.90 17.60
C ALA A 76 -0.82 -10.64 17.94
N MET A 77 -0.19 -10.01 16.94
CA MET A 77 0.55 -8.75 17.12
C MET A 77 -0.38 -7.64 17.61
N ILE A 78 -1.53 -7.47 16.97
CA ILE A 78 -2.52 -6.45 17.33
C ILE A 78 -3.04 -6.69 18.74
N GLN A 79 -3.39 -7.93 19.09
CA GLN A 79 -3.88 -8.25 20.42
C GLN A 79 -2.82 -7.96 21.49
N THR A 80 -1.58 -8.41 21.31
CA THR A 80 -0.49 -8.16 22.25
C THR A 80 -0.21 -6.65 22.41
N MET A 81 -0.33 -5.89 21.33
CA MET A 81 -0.20 -4.43 21.37
C MET A 81 -1.35 -3.79 22.16
N TYR A 82 -2.56 -4.27 21.99
CA TYR A 82 -3.72 -3.82 22.76
C TYR A 82 -3.54 -4.08 24.27
N ASP A 83 -3.02 -5.23 24.63
CA ASP A 83 -2.78 -5.60 26.02
C ASP A 83 -1.65 -4.78 26.66
N ALA A 84 -0.64 -4.41 25.87
CA ALA A 84 0.52 -3.66 26.33
C ALA A 84 0.28 -2.13 26.45
N ILE A 85 -0.69 -1.58 25.71
CA ILE A 85 -0.98 -0.15 25.66
C ILE A 85 -2.38 0.09 26.26
N PRO A 86 -2.51 0.50 27.55
CA PRO A 86 -3.82 0.73 28.14
C PRO A 86 -4.61 1.80 27.39
N TYR A 87 -5.87 1.51 27.07
CA TYR A 87 -6.71 2.37 26.22
C TYR A 87 -6.86 3.80 26.74
N ASP A 88 -6.95 3.98 28.07
CA ASP A 88 -7.13 5.30 28.71
C ASP A 88 -5.81 6.04 28.97
N SER A 89 -4.66 5.44 28.60
CA SER A 89 -3.34 6.05 28.83
C SER A 89 -2.97 7.12 27.80
N TYR A 90 -3.70 7.26 26.70
CA TYR A 90 -3.40 8.17 25.60
C TYR A 90 -4.66 8.81 25.01
N ASP A 91 -4.50 9.97 24.38
CA ASP A 91 -5.54 10.70 23.65
C ASP A 91 -5.30 10.72 22.14
N ARG A 92 -4.01 10.64 21.73
CA ARG A 92 -3.60 10.65 20.33
C ARG A 92 -2.66 9.50 20.02
N VAL A 93 -2.73 9.03 18.78
CA VAL A 93 -1.84 8.03 18.20
C VAL A 93 -1.02 8.67 17.08
N ILE A 94 0.29 8.59 17.19
CA ILE A 94 1.23 9.10 16.19
C ILE A 94 1.87 7.90 15.49
N ALA A 95 1.50 7.66 14.26
CA ALA A 95 2.04 6.59 13.45
C ALA A 95 3.28 7.08 12.69
N VAL A 96 4.47 6.60 13.01
CA VAL A 96 5.70 6.97 12.29
C VAL A 96 6.36 5.72 11.72
N GLY A 97 6.10 5.43 10.45
CA GLY A 97 6.60 4.19 9.86
C GLY A 97 6.07 3.89 8.47
N GLY A 98 6.22 2.65 8.04
CA GLY A 98 5.62 2.14 6.81
C GLY A 98 4.18 1.67 7.01
N GLY A 99 3.63 0.99 5.99
CA GLY A 99 2.22 0.54 5.96
C GLY A 99 1.79 -0.26 7.20
N ALA A 100 2.63 -1.18 7.70
CA ALA A 100 2.33 -1.95 8.90
C ALA A 100 2.10 -1.07 10.14
N ILE A 101 2.95 -0.06 10.36
CA ILE A 101 2.79 0.92 11.44
C ILE A 101 1.49 1.71 11.26
N MET A 102 1.21 2.16 10.02
CA MET A 102 -0.03 2.90 9.72
C MET A 102 -1.25 2.05 10.07
N ASP A 103 -1.28 0.80 9.62
CA ASP A 103 -2.41 -0.10 9.82
C ASP A 103 -2.65 -0.41 11.30
N LEU A 104 -1.58 -0.63 12.08
CA LEU A 104 -1.67 -0.81 13.54
C LEU A 104 -2.21 0.44 14.23
N CYS A 105 -1.73 1.63 13.85
CA CYS A 105 -2.14 2.89 14.47
C CYS A 105 -3.60 3.26 14.16
N LYS A 106 -4.09 2.96 12.98
CA LYS A 106 -5.52 3.11 12.64
C LYS A 106 -6.39 2.35 13.64
N LEU A 107 -6.00 1.14 14.01
CA LEU A 107 -6.73 0.32 14.99
C LEU A 107 -6.58 0.84 16.41
N LEU A 108 -5.43 1.42 16.79
CA LEU A 108 -5.25 2.08 18.08
C LEU A 108 -6.13 3.34 18.21
N GLY A 109 -6.45 4.01 17.11
CA GLY A 109 -7.38 5.15 17.08
C GLY A 109 -8.85 4.78 17.26
N CYS A 110 -9.18 3.49 17.16
CA CYS A 110 -10.55 3.00 17.26
C CYS A 110 -10.88 2.46 18.64
N LYS A 111 -12.20 2.38 18.91
CA LYS A 111 -12.73 1.66 20.06
C LYS A 111 -12.23 0.23 20.07
N ARG A 112 -11.75 -0.23 21.23
CA ARG A 112 -11.23 -1.60 21.39
C ARG A 112 -12.32 -2.63 21.16
N PRO A 113 -12.11 -3.62 20.27
CA PRO A 113 -13.01 -4.75 20.12
C PRO A 113 -12.88 -5.71 21.32
N ASP A 114 -13.83 -6.61 21.46
CA ASP A 114 -13.73 -7.77 22.36
C ASP A 114 -12.60 -8.73 21.93
N THR A 115 -12.47 -8.94 20.62
CA THR A 115 -11.32 -9.64 20.00
C THR A 115 -10.96 -9.01 18.67
N VAL A 116 -9.68 -9.05 18.29
CA VAL A 116 -9.20 -8.62 16.96
C VAL A 116 -9.85 -9.43 15.86
N HIS A 117 -10.07 -10.72 16.10
CA HIS A 117 -10.76 -11.61 15.17
C HIS A 117 -12.16 -11.08 14.81
N ASN A 118 -12.97 -10.76 15.80
CA ASN A 118 -14.32 -10.25 15.60
C ASN A 118 -14.33 -8.91 14.84
N LEU A 119 -13.30 -8.09 15.01
CA LEU A 119 -13.14 -6.84 14.26
C LEU A 119 -12.97 -7.11 12.76
N TYR A 120 -12.04 -7.99 12.38
CA TYR A 120 -11.77 -8.32 10.97
C TYR A 120 -12.91 -9.09 10.30
N PHE A 121 -13.65 -9.92 11.06
CA PHE A 121 -14.85 -10.61 10.58
C PHE A 121 -16.14 -9.80 10.71
N LYS A 122 -16.02 -8.47 10.96
CA LYS A 122 -17.14 -7.49 11.02
C LYS A 122 -18.23 -7.83 12.04
N ARG A 123 -17.89 -8.50 13.12
CA ARG A 123 -18.78 -8.80 14.27
C ARG A 123 -18.73 -7.70 15.32
N PHE A 124 -17.74 -6.84 15.25
CA PHE A 124 -17.59 -5.66 16.10
C PHE A 124 -17.57 -4.40 15.21
N PRO A 125 -18.35 -3.36 15.54
CA PRO A 125 -18.38 -2.13 14.74
C PRO A 125 -17.08 -1.35 14.90
N VAL A 126 -16.54 -0.87 13.77
CA VAL A 126 -15.43 0.08 13.80
C VAL A 126 -15.97 1.43 14.23
N GLN A 127 -15.34 2.08 15.20
CA GLN A 127 -15.70 3.41 15.70
C GLN A 127 -14.42 4.20 15.98
N HIS A 128 -14.25 5.33 15.31
CA HIS A 128 -13.15 6.24 15.55
C HIS A 128 -13.34 6.96 16.89
N GLU A 129 -12.35 6.93 17.77
CA GLU A 129 -12.47 7.57 19.10
C GLU A 129 -11.28 8.45 19.48
N LYS A 130 -10.10 8.24 18.87
CA LYS A 130 -8.87 8.97 19.21
C LYS A 130 -8.21 9.53 17.97
N ASP A 131 -7.64 10.72 18.08
CA ASP A 131 -6.90 11.35 16.98
C ASP A 131 -5.73 10.48 16.51
N VAL A 132 -5.65 10.25 15.20
CA VAL A 132 -4.54 9.55 14.54
C VAL A 132 -3.81 10.53 13.63
N ILE A 133 -2.50 10.68 13.85
CA ILE A 133 -1.58 11.43 12.98
C ILE A 133 -0.67 10.43 12.29
N ALA A 134 -0.77 10.33 10.98
CA ALA A 134 0.00 9.40 10.16
C ALA A 134 1.19 10.08 9.49
N ILE A 135 2.38 9.50 9.64
CA ILE A 135 3.66 10.04 9.17
C ILE A 135 4.42 8.93 8.44
N PRO A 136 4.27 8.84 7.10
CA PRO A 136 4.92 7.77 6.34
C PRO A 136 6.44 7.93 6.30
N THR A 137 7.14 6.82 6.44
CA THR A 137 8.60 6.72 6.26
C THR A 137 8.98 5.86 5.06
N THR A 138 7.99 5.49 4.27
CA THR A 138 8.11 4.83 2.96
C THR A 138 7.30 5.63 1.93
N CYS A 139 7.54 5.40 0.65
CA CYS A 139 6.86 6.09 -0.44
C CYS A 139 6.08 5.11 -1.33
N GLY A 140 5.22 4.27 -0.72
CA GLY A 140 4.57 3.18 -1.46
C GLY A 140 3.11 2.97 -1.15
N THR A 141 2.81 2.66 0.10
CA THR A 141 1.52 2.08 0.48
C THR A 141 0.33 3.04 0.46
N GLY A 142 0.57 4.35 0.61
CA GLY A 142 -0.51 5.33 0.76
C GLY A 142 -1.41 5.07 1.98
N SER A 143 -1.00 4.18 2.90
CA SER A 143 -1.84 3.78 4.04
C SER A 143 -2.15 4.94 4.96
N GLU A 144 -1.36 5.99 4.97
CA GLU A 144 -1.57 7.21 5.75
C GLU A 144 -2.88 7.94 5.41
N CYS A 145 -3.47 7.71 4.25
CA CYS A 145 -4.72 8.37 3.84
C CYS A 145 -5.86 7.39 3.54
N THR A 146 -5.68 6.09 3.74
CA THR A 146 -6.66 5.09 3.30
C THR A 146 -7.53 4.55 4.43
N ASN A 147 -8.68 4.00 4.04
CA ASN A 147 -9.69 3.41 4.91
C ASN A 147 -9.52 1.89 5.07
N ILE A 148 -8.32 1.38 4.83
CA ILE A 148 -8.04 -0.07 4.94
C ILE A 148 -6.91 -0.32 5.95
N SER A 149 -7.07 -1.36 6.76
CA SER A 149 -6.02 -1.94 7.60
C SER A 149 -5.91 -3.43 7.27
N VAL A 150 -4.73 -3.90 6.91
CA VAL A 150 -4.52 -5.28 6.48
C VAL A 150 -3.81 -6.05 7.58
N ALA A 151 -4.30 -7.26 7.88
CA ALA A 151 -3.64 -8.16 8.83
C ALA A 151 -3.76 -9.63 8.42
N ILE A 152 -2.82 -10.43 8.91
CA ILE A 152 -2.91 -11.88 8.90
C ILE A 152 -3.75 -12.30 10.11
N VAL A 153 -4.87 -12.94 9.86
CA VAL A 153 -5.82 -13.39 10.89
C VAL A 153 -6.04 -14.90 10.77
N LYS A 154 -6.51 -15.50 11.85
CA LYS A 154 -6.94 -16.92 11.81
C LYS A 154 -8.04 -17.08 10.78
N ASP A 155 -7.91 -18.08 9.92
CA ASP A 155 -8.92 -18.36 8.90
C ASP A 155 -10.17 -19.00 9.49
N GLU A 156 -11.32 -18.57 8.97
CA GLU A 156 -12.63 -19.04 9.43
C GLU A 156 -13.55 -19.31 8.25
N LYS A 157 -14.23 -20.43 8.28
CA LYS A 157 -15.28 -20.81 7.34
C LYS A 157 -16.57 -21.14 8.06
N ASP A 158 -17.67 -20.50 7.70
CA ASP A 158 -19.00 -20.71 8.28
C ASP A 158 -19.03 -20.60 9.82
N GLY A 159 -18.22 -19.70 10.40
CA GLY A 159 -18.14 -19.48 11.86
C GLY A 159 -17.21 -20.45 12.59
N VAL A 160 -16.47 -21.29 11.86
CA VAL A 160 -15.56 -22.30 12.45
C VAL A 160 -14.14 -22.02 11.99
N LEU A 161 -13.20 -21.94 12.95
CA LEU A 161 -11.77 -21.79 12.64
C LEU A 161 -11.25 -23.00 11.87
N THR A 162 -10.60 -22.76 10.72
CA THR A 162 -10.04 -23.83 9.86
C THR A 162 -8.70 -24.37 10.37
N GLY A 163 -8.06 -23.65 11.31
CA GLY A 163 -6.71 -23.93 11.78
C GLY A 163 -5.61 -23.33 10.90
N GLY A 164 -5.98 -22.67 9.80
CA GLY A 164 -5.08 -21.88 8.94
C GLY A 164 -5.07 -20.39 9.28
N GLU A 165 -4.34 -19.63 8.48
CA GLU A 165 -4.32 -18.17 8.50
C GLU A 165 -4.67 -17.61 7.12
N THR A 166 -5.26 -16.43 7.10
CA THR A 166 -5.61 -15.70 5.88
C THR A 166 -5.30 -14.22 6.02
N LYS A 167 -5.04 -13.54 4.91
CA LYS A 167 -4.78 -12.10 4.88
C LYS A 167 -6.09 -11.37 4.57
N LEU A 168 -6.59 -10.59 5.53
CA LEU A 168 -7.82 -9.81 5.39
C LEU A 168 -7.56 -8.31 5.48
N GLY A 169 -8.36 -7.55 4.72
CA GLY A 169 -8.45 -6.10 4.83
C GLY A 169 -9.72 -5.69 5.60
N LEU A 170 -9.53 -5.05 6.74
CA LEU A 170 -10.60 -4.31 7.41
C LEU A 170 -10.80 -2.99 6.69
N VAL A 171 -11.99 -2.76 6.12
CA VAL A 171 -12.33 -1.55 5.39
C VAL A 171 -13.43 -0.79 6.12
N SER A 172 -13.12 0.43 6.54
CA SER A 172 -14.07 1.37 7.16
C SER A 172 -13.55 2.80 7.02
N ASP A 173 -14.41 3.76 6.74
CA ASP A 173 -14.01 5.18 6.73
C ASP A 173 -13.61 5.66 8.13
N ASP A 174 -14.09 5.00 9.20
CA ASP A 174 -13.73 5.32 10.58
C ASP A 174 -12.26 5.02 10.95
N ILE A 175 -11.51 4.33 10.10
CA ILE A 175 -10.06 4.13 10.33
C ILE A 175 -9.17 5.09 9.54
N ILE A 176 -9.73 6.01 8.77
CA ILE A 176 -8.92 7.03 8.07
C ILE A 176 -8.28 7.94 9.12
N PRO A 177 -6.97 8.16 9.07
CA PRO A 177 -6.29 9.08 10.00
C PRO A 177 -6.86 10.50 9.92
N ASN A 178 -6.83 11.22 11.04
CA ASN A 178 -7.30 12.62 11.12
C ASN A 178 -6.33 13.58 10.42
N LYS A 179 -5.04 13.30 10.53
CA LYS A 179 -3.97 14.13 9.97
C LYS A 179 -2.90 13.27 9.32
N VAL A 180 -2.34 13.80 8.26
CA VAL A 180 -1.16 13.24 7.57
C VAL A 180 -0.05 14.28 7.62
N CYS A 181 1.15 13.88 8.02
CA CYS A 181 2.33 14.73 7.95
C CYS A 181 3.35 14.12 6.99
N LEU A 182 3.56 14.77 5.86
CA LEU A 182 4.59 14.38 4.90
C LEU A 182 5.91 15.02 5.34
N ILE A 183 6.88 14.19 5.71
CA ILE A 183 8.19 14.60 6.23
C ILE A 183 9.28 13.85 5.44
N PRO A 184 9.75 14.41 4.31
CA PRO A 184 10.71 13.74 3.42
C PRO A 184 12.01 13.32 4.13
N ASP A 185 12.40 14.06 5.16
CA ASP A 185 13.61 13.77 5.96
C ASP A 185 13.61 12.36 6.53
N LEU A 186 12.47 11.84 6.94
CA LEU A 186 12.33 10.49 7.51
C LEU A 186 12.62 9.36 6.52
N LEU A 187 12.60 9.63 5.21
CA LEU A 187 12.93 8.65 4.17
C LEU A 187 14.44 8.54 3.90
N LYS A 188 15.26 9.43 4.46
CA LYS A 188 16.72 9.46 4.21
C LYS A 188 17.42 8.17 4.66
N THR A 189 16.91 7.53 5.71
CA THR A 189 17.49 6.26 6.21
C THR A 189 16.91 5.01 5.54
N LEU A 190 15.91 5.14 4.66
CA LEU A 190 15.31 4.02 3.96
C LEU A 190 16.33 3.40 2.99
N PRO A 191 16.68 2.11 3.14
CA PRO A 191 17.62 1.46 2.21
C PRO A 191 17.10 1.47 0.77
N TYR A 192 18.00 1.43 -0.21
CA TYR A 192 17.62 1.61 -1.62
C TYR A 192 16.62 0.56 -2.13
N LYS A 193 16.79 -0.73 -1.82
CA LYS A 193 15.86 -1.78 -2.29
C LYS A 193 14.45 -1.57 -1.72
N PRO A 194 14.23 -1.40 -0.40
CA PRO A 194 12.93 -1.04 0.14
C PRO A 194 12.35 0.25 -0.45
N PHE A 195 13.17 1.29 -0.68
CA PHE A 195 12.75 2.52 -1.34
C PHE A 195 12.22 2.24 -2.74
N ALA A 196 13.00 1.54 -3.59
CA ALA A 196 12.61 1.24 -4.96
C ALA A 196 11.35 0.36 -5.02
N CYS A 197 11.27 -0.70 -4.19
CA CYS A 197 10.07 -1.53 -4.10
C CYS A 197 8.84 -0.71 -3.72
N SER A 198 8.96 0.19 -2.73
CA SER A 198 7.81 1.00 -2.30
C SER A 198 7.42 2.04 -3.35
N ALA A 199 8.37 2.71 -4.01
CA ALA A 199 8.05 3.67 -5.06
C ALA A 199 7.42 3.00 -6.30
N ILE A 200 7.83 1.77 -6.64
CA ILE A 200 7.17 0.97 -7.69
C ILE A 200 5.77 0.56 -7.24
N ASP A 201 5.57 0.20 -5.97
CA ASP A 201 4.24 -0.09 -5.41
C ASP A 201 3.27 1.08 -5.55
N ALA A 202 3.72 2.31 -5.24
CA ALA A 202 2.93 3.52 -5.50
C ALA A 202 2.61 3.71 -7.00
N LEU A 203 3.55 3.38 -7.90
CA LEU A 203 3.28 3.40 -9.34
C LEU A 203 2.20 2.39 -9.74
N VAL A 204 2.24 1.18 -9.16
CA VAL A 204 1.21 0.15 -9.37
C VAL A 204 -0.14 0.63 -8.85
N HIS A 205 -0.22 1.18 -7.63
CA HIS A 205 -1.45 1.75 -7.08
C HIS A 205 -2.06 2.82 -8.01
N ALA A 206 -1.23 3.77 -8.48
CA ALA A 206 -1.66 4.81 -9.39
C ALA A 206 -2.13 4.25 -10.72
N THR A 207 -1.40 3.27 -11.30
CA THR A 207 -1.74 2.65 -12.58
C THR A 207 -3.04 1.85 -12.52
N GLU A 208 -3.22 1.01 -11.49
CA GLU A 208 -4.46 0.24 -11.33
C GLU A 208 -5.67 1.14 -11.05
N SER A 209 -5.48 2.23 -10.29
CA SER A 209 -6.51 3.23 -10.08
C SER A 209 -6.91 3.95 -11.36
N PHE A 210 -5.92 4.32 -12.19
CA PHE A 210 -6.12 4.96 -13.49
C PHE A 210 -6.87 4.04 -14.47
N LEU A 211 -6.53 2.75 -14.48
CA LEU A 211 -7.13 1.75 -15.36
C LEU A 211 -8.41 1.13 -14.80
N SER A 212 -8.87 1.50 -13.60
CA SER A 212 -10.08 0.96 -12.99
C SER A 212 -11.33 1.21 -13.85
N PRO A 213 -12.00 0.17 -14.35
CA PRO A 213 -13.08 0.36 -15.33
C PRO A 213 -14.40 0.83 -14.71
N HIS A 214 -14.62 0.58 -13.41
CA HIS A 214 -15.91 0.78 -12.78
C HIS A 214 -15.90 1.74 -11.60
N ARG A 215 -14.73 2.01 -11.04
CA ARG A 215 -14.60 2.79 -9.79
C ARG A 215 -13.81 4.07 -9.95
N LYS A 216 -13.15 4.25 -11.10
CA LYS A 216 -12.44 5.48 -11.44
C LYS A 216 -13.38 6.69 -11.45
N THR A 217 -12.92 7.81 -10.93
CA THR A 217 -13.57 9.10 -10.99
C THR A 217 -12.61 10.13 -11.59
N MET A 218 -13.11 11.32 -11.96
CA MET A 218 -12.24 12.40 -12.45
C MET A 218 -11.16 12.76 -11.42
N THR A 219 -11.51 12.75 -10.14
CA THR A 219 -10.57 13.06 -9.06
C THR A 219 -9.54 11.95 -8.89
N SER A 220 -9.93 10.68 -8.90
CA SER A 220 -8.95 9.58 -8.80
C SER A 220 -8.02 9.53 -10.02
N GLU A 221 -8.52 9.85 -11.21
CA GLU A 221 -7.72 9.97 -12.43
C GLU A 221 -6.66 11.07 -12.31
N LEU A 222 -7.06 12.26 -11.86
CA LEU A 222 -6.14 13.38 -11.62
C LEU A 222 -4.98 13.01 -10.68
N PHE A 223 -5.29 12.39 -9.55
CA PHE A 223 -4.27 11.98 -8.59
C PHE A 223 -3.40 10.83 -9.12
N SER A 224 -3.97 9.87 -9.85
CA SER A 224 -3.23 8.78 -10.50
C SER A 224 -2.23 9.30 -11.52
N GLU A 225 -2.66 10.19 -12.44
CA GLU A 225 -1.79 10.80 -13.44
C GLU A 225 -0.64 11.56 -12.78
N LYS A 226 -0.94 12.36 -11.76
CA LYS A 226 0.08 13.16 -11.08
C LYS A 226 1.06 12.28 -10.31
N ALA A 227 0.59 11.21 -9.65
CA ALA A 227 1.47 10.25 -8.98
C ALA A 227 2.41 9.55 -9.97
N MET A 228 1.89 9.04 -11.10
CA MET A 228 2.70 8.43 -12.15
C MET A 228 3.73 9.39 -12.73
N ASP A 229 3.34 10.65 -13.02
CA ASP A 229 4.24 11.69 -13.53
C ASP A 229 5.42 11.93 -12.58
N MET A 230 5.15 12.07 -11.28
CA MET A 230 6.18 12.31 -10.28
C MET A 230 7.10 11.10 -10.10
N ILE A 231 6.56 9.88 -9.96
CA ILE A 231 7.35 8.67 -9.76
C ILE A 231 8.25 8.38 -10.96
N LEU A 232 7.71 8.42 -12.18
CA LEU A 232 8.48 8.14 -13.39
C LEU A 232 9.58 9.19 -13.64
N LYS A 233 9.33 10.46 -13.35
CA LYS A 233 10.38 11.52 -13.38
C LYS A 233 11.47 11.27 -12.35
N GLY A 234 11.09 10.87 -11.14
CA GLY A 234 12.05 10.50 -10.10
C GLY A 234 12.90 9.30 -10.51
N PHE A 235 12.30 8.28 -11.15
CA PHE A 235 13.05 7.14 -11.66
C PHE A 235 13.99 7.51 -12.81
N LYS A 236 13.58 8.41 -13.73
CA LYS A 236 14.50 8.94 -14.74
C LYS A 236 15.70 9.65 -14.11
N LEU A 237 15.45 10.48 -13.10
CA LEU A 237 16.52 11.16 -12.37
C LEU A 237 17.51 10.17 -11.75
N ILE A 238 16.99 9.09 -11.14
CA ILE A 238 17.81 8.03 -10.56
C ILE A 238 18.58 7.26 -11.64
N ASP A 239 17.95 6.96 -12.78
CA ASP A 239 18.59 6.28 -13.92
C ASP A 239 19.73 7.11 -14.51
N GLU A 240 19.54 8.42 -14.61
CA GLU A 240 20.53 9.36 -15.17
C GLU A 240 21.70 9.66 -14.21
N LYS A 241 21.41 9.84 -12.90
CA LYS A 241 22.39 10.36 -11.93
C LYS A 241 22.86 9.33 -10.90
N GLY A 242 22.25 8.13 -10.88
CA GLY A 242 22.54 7.09 -9.90
C GLY A 242 21.61 7.11 -8.68
N LYS A 243 21.73 6.06 -7.85
CA LYS A 243 20.78 5.74 -6.76
C LYS A 243 20.61 6.85 -5.72
N ASP A 244 21.64 7.63 -5.47
CA ASP A 244 21.60 8.70 -4.45
C ASP A 244 20.88 9.96 -4.92
N ALA A 245 20.62 10.10 -6.23
CA ALA A 245 19.78 11.16 -6.76
C ALA A 245 18.36 11.13 -6.19
N ARG A 246 17.92 9.98 -5.65
CA ARG A 246 16.64 9.89 -4.92
C ARG A 246 16.51 10.91 -3.80
N PHE A 247 17.62 11.28 -3.13
CA PHE A 247 17.62 12.23 -2.03
C PHE A 247 17.29 13.66 -2.45
N GLU A 248 17.49 13.99 -3.73
CA GLU A 248 17.09 15.27 -4.33
C GLU A 248 15.58 15.33 -4.60
N TYR A 249 14.86 14.16 -4.52
CA TYR A 249 13.48 14.02 -4.99
C TYR A 249 12.57 13.29 -3.96
N LEU A 250 12.96 13.25 -2.68
CA LEU A 250 12.19 12.54 -1.64
C LEU A 250 10.82 13.19 -1.36
N ASP A 251 10.71 14.53 -1.47
CA ASP A 251 9.43 15.23 -1.29
C ASP A 251 8.42 14.82 -2.34
N GLU A 252 8.87 14.70 -3.58
CA GLU A 252 8.03 14.25 -4.68
C GLU A 252 7.64 12.78 -4.53
N PHE A 253 8.57 11.90 -4.14
CA PHE A 253 8.25 10.48 -3.94
C PHE A 253 7.22 10.26 -2.82
N VAL A 254 7.37 10.90 -1.66
CA VAL A 254 6.41 10.76 -0.57
C VAL A 254 5.06 11.39 -0.93
N THR A 255 5.08 12.52 -1.65
CA THR A 255 3.86 13.17 -2.13
C THR A 255 3.15 12.33 -3.20
N ALA A 256 3.91 11.71 -4.12
CA ALA A 256 3.35 10.82 -5.14
C ALA A 256 2.71 9.57 -4.54
N SER A 257 3.34 8.97 -3.51
CA SER A 257 2.76 7.85 -2.76
C SER A 257 1.44 8.24 -2.11
N PHE A 258 1.38 9.40 -1.48
CA PHE A 258 0.16 9.95 -0.90
C PHE A 258 -0.93 10.18 -1.97
N TYR A 259 -0.59 10.72 -3.15
CA TYR A 259 -1.54 10.90 -4.26
C TYR A 259 -2.04 9.56 -4.81
N ALA A 260 -1.15 8.57 -4.96
CA ALA A 260 -1.55 7.21 -5.32
C ALA A 260 -2.53 6.61 -4.28
N GLY A 261 -2.28 6.88 -2.99
CA GLY A 261 -3.17 6.51 -1.88
C GLY A 261 -4.58 7.09 -2.02
N ILE A 262 -4.69 8.40 -2.31
CA ILE A 262 -5.98 9.05 -2.56
C ILE A 262 -6.68 8.43 -3.77
N ALA A 263 -5.94 8.15 -4.84
CA ALA A 263 -6.51 7.59 -6.05
C ALA A 263 -7.09 6.19 -5.81
N PHE A 264 -6.30 5.27 -5.21
CA PHE A 264 -6.76 3.91 -5.03
C PHE A 264 -7.78 3.76 -3.88
N LEU A 265 -7.81 4.65 -2.93
CA LEU A 265 -8.86 4.68 -1.91
C LEU A 265 -10.25 4.70 -2.55
N LYS A 266 -10.42 5.44 -3.64
CA LYS A 266 -11.67 5.50 -4.40
C LYS A 266 -11.73 4.46 -5.52
N ALA A 267 -10.73 4.45 -6.42
CA ALA A 267 -10.74 3.61 -7.61
C ALA A 267 -10.40 2.13 -7.30
N GLY A 268 -9.73 1.86 -6.20
CA GLY A 268 -9.29 0.53 -5.79
C GLY A 268 -8.04 0.06 -6.53
N CYS A 269 -7.49 -1.04 -6.02
CA CYS A 269 -6.47 -1.84 -6.70
C CYS A 269 -7.13 -2.89 -7.60
N GLY A 270 -6.35 -3.59 -8.38
CA GLY A 270 -6.79 -4.54 -9.38
C GLY A 270 -5.98 -5.85 -9.41
N PRO A 271 -5.83 -6.48 -10.56
CA PRO A 271 -5.21 -7.79 -10.74
C PRO A 271 -3.73 -7.87 -10.35
N VAL A 272 -2.95 -6.78 -10.45
CA VAL A 272 -1.56 -6.82 -9.99
C VAL A 272 -1.52 -7.17 -8.51
N HIS A 273 -2.34 -6.50 -7.71
CA HIS A 273 -2.47 -6.81 -6.28
C HIS A 273 -3.14 -8.18 -6.05
N GLY A 274 -4.21 -8.49 -6.80
CA GLY A 274 -4.92 -9.76 -6.66
C GLY A 274 -4.03 -10.98 -6.88
N MET A 275 -3.24 -10.95 -7.94
CA MET A 275 -2.33 -12.04 -8.30
C MET A 275 -1.03 -12.05 -7.47
N SER A 276 -0.62 -10.92 -6.87
CA SER A 276 0.57 -10.87 -6.02
C SER A 276 0.34 -11.38 -4.59
N PHE A 277 -0.89 -11.37 -4.08
CA PHE A 277 -1.18 -11.77 -2.70
C PHE A 277 -0.75 -13.20 -2.35
N PRO A 278 -0.94 -14.22 -3.22
CA PRO A 278 -0.42 -15.56 -2.94
C PRO A 278 1.11 -15.61 -2.80
N LEU A 279 1.86 -14.74 -3.52
CA LEU A 279 3.33 -14.66 -3.38
C LEU A 279 3.74 -14.18 -1.99
N GLY A 280 3.07 -13.13 -1.50
CA GLY A 280 3.30 -12.63 -0.14
C GLY A 280 2.89 -13.64 0.94
N GLY A 281 1.72 -14.27 0.77
CA GLY A 281 1.19 -15.23 1.75
C GLY A 281 1.98 -16.54 1.82
N THR A 282 2.44 -17.07 0.69
CA THR A 282 3.13 -18.39 0.61
C THR A 282 4.64 -18.25 0.76
N TYR A 283 5.24 -17.28 0.09
CA TYR A 283 6.70 -17.15 -0.04
C TYR A 283 7.28 -15.95 0.71
N HIS A 284 6.43 -15.21 1.43
CA HIS A 284 6.83 -14.03 2.20
C HIS A 284 7.59 -12.99 1.38
N VAL A 285 7.26 -12.90 0.08
CA VAL A 285 7.80 -11.85 -0.80
C VAL A 285 7.25 -10.50 -0.32
N PRO A 286 8.08 -9.48 -0.10
CA PRO A 286 7.60 -8.16 0.28
C PRO A 286 6.57 -7.61 -0.70
N HIS A 287 5.53 -6.95 -0.19
CA HIS A 287 4.34 -6.54 -0.95
C HIS A 287 4.68 -5.78 -2.25
N GLY A 288 5.46 -4.71 -2.17
CA GLY A 288 5.85 -3.94 -3.37
C GLY A 288 6.73 -4.73 -4.35
N GLU A 289 7.54 -5.68 -3.85
CA GLU A 289 8.33 -6.56 -4.72
C GLU A 289 7.42 -7.56 -5.45
N SER A 290 6.45 -8.16 -4.77
CA SER A 290 5.49 -9.10 -5.39
C SER A 290 4.60 -8.42 -6.43
N ASN A 291 4.16 -7.20 -6.20
CA ASN A 291 3.43 -6.40 -7.19
C ASN A 291 4.31 -6.11 -8.41
N TYR A 292 5.56 -5.70 -8.20
CA TYR A 292 6.48 -5.41 -9.29
C TYR A 292 6.75 -6.64 -10.18
N MET A 293 6.86 -7.84 -9.59
CA MET A 293 7.12 -9.07 -10.34
C MET A 293 6.08 -9.36 -11.43
N LEU A 294 4.83 -8.92 -11.24
CA LEU A 294 3.72 -9.19 -12.13
C LEU A 294 3.33 -7.99 -12.99
N PHE A 295 3.68 -6.77 -12.56
CA PHE A 295 3.19 -5.51 -13.11
C PHE A 295 3.39 -5.41 -14.63
N GLY A 296 4.62 -5.58 -15.11
CA GLY A 296 4.93 -5.47 -16.54
C GLY A 296 4.18 -6.48 -17.40
N ALA A 297 4.06 -7.73 -16.93
CA ALA A 297 3.37 -8.78 -17.67
C ALA A 297 1.85 -8.53 -17.78
N ILE A 298 1.25 -7.95 -16.73
CA ILE A 298 -0.17 -7.58 -16.72
C ILE A 298 -0.41 -6.37 -17.64
N MET A 299 0.48 -5.39 -17.67
CA MET A 299 0.36 -4.26 -18.61
C MET A 299 0.46 -4.72 -20.07
N ASP A 300 1.37 -5.65 -20.38
CA ASP A 300 1.48 -6.26 -21.69
C ASP A 300 0.19 -7.04 -22.07
N TYR A 301 -0.40 -7.75 -21.11
CA TYR A 301 -1.67 -8.46 -21.31
C TYR A 301 -2.81 -7.49 -21.66
N TYR A 302 -2.93 -6.39 -20.96
CA TYR A 302 -3.94 -5.37 -21.23
C TYR A 302 -3.76 -4.73 -22.61
N ASP A 303 -2.53 -4.38 -22.98
CA ASP A 303 -2.23 -3.78 -24.29
C ASP A 303 -2.52 -4.76 -25.45
N ALA A 304 -2.29 -6.06 -25.24
CA ALA A 304 -2.55 -7.08 -26.23
C ALA A 304 -4.06 -7.36 -26.46
N HIS A 305 -4.90 -7.22 -25.42
CA HIS A 305 -6.30 -7.63 -25.49
C HIS A 305 -7.30 -6.47 -25.65
N ASN A 306 -6.94 -5.25 -25.23
CA ASN A 306 -7.79 -4.07 -25.39
C ASN A 306 -6.94 -2.80 -25.60
N PRO A 307 -6.22 -2.66 -26.72
CA PRO A 307 -5.20 -1.64 -26.95
C PRO A 307 -5.75 -0.22 -27.07
N ASP A 308 -7.02 -0.04 -27.43
CA ASP A 308 -7.62 1.23 -27.83
C ASP A 308 -8.42 1.93 -26.71
N GLY A 309 -8.51 1.33 -25.52
CA GLY A 309 -9.24 1.86 -24.37
C GLY A 309 -8.39 2.77 -23.46
N GLU A 310 -8.67 2.69 -22.15
CA GLU A 310 -7.93 3.47 -21.15
C GLU A 310 -6.43 3.16 -21.13
N ILE A 311 -6.01 1.97 -21.56
CA ILE A 311 -4.60 1.60 -21.72
C ILE A 311 -3.89 2.53 -22.75
N MET A 312 -4.60 3.00 -23.76
CA MET A 312 -4.03 3.96 -24.72
C MET A 312 -3.71 5.29 -24.04
N LYS A 313 -4.61 5.82 -23.21
CA LYS A 313 -4.35 7.04 -22.42
C LYS A 313 -3.17 6.86 -21.45
N PHE A 314 -3.09 5.69 -20.82
CA PHE A 314 -1.95 5.32 -19.98
C PHE A 314 -0.64 5.33 -20.78
N LYS A 315 -0.62 4.72 -21.98
CA LYS A 315 0.54 4.71 -22.87
C LYS A 315 0.93 6.12 -23.33
N GLU A 316 -0.03 6.97 -23.66
CA GLU A 316 0.20 8.39 -24.02
C GLU A 316 0.83 9.16 -22.86
N LEU A 317 0.33 8.97 -21.63
CA LEU A 317 0.89 9.56 -20.42
C LEU A 317 2.34 9.11 -20.19
N VAL A 318 2.59 7.81 -20.20
CA VAL A 318 3.92 7.23 -20.01
C VAL A 318 4.88 7.69 -21.11
N ALA A 319 4.47 7.65 -22.38
CA ALA A 319 5.27 8.10 -23.52
C ALA A 319 5.68 9.57 -23.41
N ARG A 320 4.75 10.43 -23.00
CA ARG A 320 5.02 11.85 -22.73
C ARG A 320 6.06 12.05 -21.63
N ILE A 321 5.97 11.29 -20.54
CA ILE A 321 6.88 11.42 -19.40
C ILE A 321 8.27 10.88 -19.77
N LEU A 322 8.33 9.72 -20.41
CA LEU A 322 9.58 9.07 -20.78
C LEU A 322 10.24 9.67 -22.02
N GLY A 323 9.49 10.37 -22.87
CA GLY A 323 9.98 10.96 -24.12
C GLY A 323 10.15 9.92 -25.22
N CYS A 324 9.26 8.93 -25.31
CA CYS A 324 9.29 7.86 -26.31
C CYS A 324 8.02 7.87 -27.18
N GLU A 325 7.98 7.03 -28.21
CA GLU A 325 6.76 6.81 -29.00
C GLU A 325 5.73 6.02 -28.19
N VAL A 326 4.44 6.30 -28.37
CA VAL A 326 3.32 5.68 -27.62
C VAL A 326 3.34 4.17 -27.70
N LYS A 327 3.67 3.58 -28.84
CA LYS A 327 3.77 2.13 -29.03
C LYS A 327 4.87 1.47 -28.17
N ASN A 328 5.87 2.26 -27.73
CA ASN A 328 7.01 1.81 -26.93
C ASN A 328 6.82 2.13 -25.44
N ALA A 329 5.72 2.75 -25.02
CA ALA A 329 5.53 3.26 -23.67
C ALA A 329 5.68 2.18 -22.58
N ILE A 330 5.00 1.04 -22.72
CA ILE A 330 5.07 -0.08 -21.77
C ILE A 330 6.47 -0.73 -21.78
N PRO A 331 7.05 -1.10 -22.95
CA PRO A 331 8.43 -1.60 -23.00
C PRO A 331 9.47 -0.67 -22.37
N GLU A 332 9.41 0.64 -22.65
CA GLU A 332 10.34 1.62 -22.09
C GLU A 332 10.15 1.81 -20.58
N MET A 333 8.91 1.81 -20.10
CA MET A 333 8.62 1.81 -18.67
C MET A 333 9.21 0.57 -17.98
N ASN A 334 8.95 -0.61 -18.52
CA ASN A 334 9.50 -1.86 -17.97
C ASN A 334 11.04 -1.87 -18.00
N ALA A 335 11.66 -1.35 -19.06
CA ALA A 335 13.11 -1.22 -19.14
C ALA A 335 13.66 -0.23 -18.11
N LEU A 336 13.00 0.91 -17.87
CA LEU A 336 13.36 1.85 -16.82
C LEU A 336 13.27 1.19 -15.44
N LEU A 337 12.14 0.55 -15.12
CA LEU A 337 11.95 -0.14 -13.83
C LEU A 337 13.02 -1.21 -13.60
N GLN A 338 13.39 -1.95 -14.65
CA GLN A 338 14.46 -2.95 -14.59
C GLN A 338 15.84 -2.34 -14.25
N ARG A 339 16.13 -1.12 -14.71
CA ARG A 339 17.38 -0.40 -14.36
C ARG A 339 17.33 0.16 -12.93
N ILE A 340 16.15 0.60 -12.47
CA ILE A 340 15.95 1.06 -11.08
C ILE A 340 16.10 -0.11 -10.10
N LEU A 341 15.42 -1.21 -10.35
CA LEU A 341 15.44 -2.42 -9.53
C LEU A 341 15.38 -3.66 -10.43
N PRO A 342 16.46 -4.44 -10.55
CA PRO A 342 16.44 -5.67 -11.32
C PRO A 342 15.30 -6.59 -10.87
N LEU A 343 14.45 -6.99 -11.80
CA LEU A 343 13.30 -7.85 -11.56
C LEU A 343 13.78 -9.25 -11.18
N ARG A 344 13.29 -9.76 -10.07
CA ARG A 344 13.54 -11.13 -9.64
C ARG A 344 12.48 -12.05 -10.24
N PRO A 345 12.85 -13.13 -10.95
CA PRO A 345 11.88 -14.09 -11.47
C PRO A 345 11.18 -14.88 -10.34
N LEU A 346 9.98 -15.36 -10.56
CA LEU A 346 9.19 -16.06 -9.54
C LEU A 346 9.89 -17.31 -9.00
N ARG A 347 10.63 -18.06 -9.85
CA ARG A 347 11.41 -19.23 -9.42
C ARG A 347 12.42 -18.93 -8.31
N ASP A 348 12.96 -17.71 -8.28
CA ASP A 348 13.93 -17.30 -7.27
C ASP A 348 13.30 -17.00 -5.91
N CYS A 349 11.96 -16.99 -5.83
CA CYS A 349 11.20 -16.84 -4.59
C CYS A 349 10.76 -18.19 -3.99
N GLY A 350 11.00 -19.28 -4.69
CA GLY A 350 10.52 -20.61 -4.30
C GLY A 350 9.26 -21.06 -5.05
N PHE A 351 8.75 -20.27 -6.00
CA PHE A 351 7.63 -20.63 -6.86
C PHE A 351 7.96 -21.89 -7.67
N THR A 352 7.03 -22.84 -7.71
CA THR A 352 7.20 -24.17 -8.30
C THR A 352 6.24 -24.43 -9.45
N GLU A 353 6.44 -25.49 -10.21
CA GLU A 353 5.52 -25.93 -11.28
C GLU A 353 4.09 -26.20 -10.77
N ALA A 354 3.92 -26.63 -9.53
CA ALA A 354 2.60 -26.86 -8.92
C ALA A 354 1.82 -25.56 -8.75
N ASP A 355 2.51 -24.46 -8.49
CA ASP A 355 1.90 -23.16 -8.19
C ASP A 355 1.21 -22.53 -9.39
N PHE A 356 1.60 -22.91 -10.62
CA PHE A 356 0.93 -22.45 -11.83
C PHE A 356 -0.57 -22.79 -11.88
N LYS A 357 -0.99 -23.82 -11.14
CA LYS A 357 -2.40 -24.18 -11.00
C LYS A 357 -3.00 -23.73 -9.66
N ILE A 358 -2.20 -23.78 -8.60
CA ILE A 358 -2.66 -23.46 -7.24
C ILE A 358 -2.95 -21.97 -7.12
N PHE A 359 -2.07 -21.10 -7.63
CA PHE A 359 -2.21 -19.67 -7.47
C PHE A 359 -3.39 -19.06 -8.22
N PRO A 360 -3.64 -19.38 -9.52
CA PRO A 360 -4.86 -18.93 -10.20
C PRO A 360 -6.14 -19.34 -9.47
N GLN A 361 -6.22 -20.57 -8.96
CA GLN A 361 -7.37 -21.03 -8.18
C GLN A 361 -7.53 -20.27 -6.87
N SER A 362 -6.42 -19.96 -6.21
CA SER A 362 -6.43 -19.13 -4.99
C SER A 362 -6.87 -17.70 -5.27
N VAL A 363 -6.41 -17.12 -6.37
CA VAL A 363 -6.82 -15.77 -6.83
C VAL A 363 -8.32 -15.75 -7.12
N GLU A 364 -8.80 -16.69 -7.93
CA GLU A 364 -10.22 -16.81 -8.27
C GLU A 364 -11.11 -16.98 -7.03
N THR A 365 -10.65 -17.72 -6.03
CA THR A 365 -11.42 -17.97 -4.80
C THR A 365 -11.39 -16.79 -3.83
N ASN A 366 -10.23 -16.14 -3.66
CA ASN A 366 -9.99 -15.24 -2.52
C ASN A 366 -9.84 -13.77 -2.93
N GLN A 367 -9.59 -13.45 -4.22
CA GLN A 367 -9.23 -12.12 -4.66
C GLN A 367 -10.24 -11.49 -5.64
N GLN A 368 -11.47 -11.99 -5.69
CA GLN A 368 -12.53 -11.50 -6.58
C GLN A 368 -12.75 -9.99 -6.47
N ARG A 369 -12.61 -9.43 -5.26
CA ARG A 369 -12.69 -7.98 -5.04
C ARG A 369 -11.71 -7.17 -5.89
N LEU A 370 -10.51 -7.71 -6.11
CA LEU A 370 -9.45 -7.10 -6.91
C LEU A 370 -9.60 -7.48 -8.39
N MET A 371 -9.87 -8.75 -8.68
CA MET A 371 -9.99 -9.23 -10.05
C MET A 371 -11.18 -8.62 -10.81
N THR A 372 -12.30 -8.34 -10.13
CA THR A 372 -13.45 -7.63 -10.74
C THR A 372 -13.15 -6.17 -11.10
N ASN A 373 -12.04 -5.59 -10.64
CA ASN A 373 -11.56 -4.26 -11.01
C ASN A 373 -10.51 -4.31 -12.14
N ALA A 374 -10.41 -5.42 -12.87
CA ALA A 374 -9.52 -5.57 -14.02
C ALA A 374 -9.95 -4.69 -15.18
N TYR A 375 -9.01 -4.00 -15.83
CA TYR A 375 -9.24 -3.25 -17.08
C TYR A 375 -9.72 -4.17 -18.21
N TYR A 376 -9.14 -5.35 -18.32
CA TYR A 376 -9.58 -6.44 -19.17
C TYR A 376 -9.65 -7.72 -18.33
N PRO A 377 -10.73 -8.51 -18.45
CA PRO A 377 -10.97 -9.65 -17.57
C PRO A 377 -9.89 -10.73 -17.70
N PHE A 378 -9.68 -11.45 -16.61
CA PHE A 378 -8.83 -12.64 -16.56
C PHE A 378 -9.68 -13.89 -16.39
N ASP A 379 -9.12 -15.01 -16.80
CA ASP A 379 -9.55 -16.36 -16.48
C ASP A 379 -8.34 -17.18 -15.99
N LEU A 380 -8.57 -18.40 -15.54
CA LEU A 380 -7.51 -19.24 -14.99
C LEU A 380 -6.34 -19.47 -15.96
N GLU A 381 -6.63 -19.54 -17.28
CA GLU A 381 -5.61 -19.76 -18.31
C GLU A 381 -4.72 -18.52 -18.49
N SER A 382 -5.32 -17.34 -18.55
CA SER A 382 -4.58 -16.08 -18.66
C SER A 382 -3.79 -15.76 -17.39
N GLU A 383 -4.32 -16.05 -16.19
CA GLU A 383 -3.58 -15.92 -14.94
C GLU A 383 -2.37 -16.87 -14.90
N GLU A 384 -2.54 -18.13 -15.26
CA GLU A 384 -1.44 -19.09 -15.41
C GLU A 384 -0.39 -18.59 -16.41
N ALA A 385 -0.81 -18.04 -17.55
CA ALA A 385 0.10 -17.50 -18.56
C ALA A 385 0.94 -16.32 -18.02
N ILE A 386 0.35 -15.43 -17.21
CA ILE A 386 1.08 -14.35 -16.54
C ILE A 386 2.13 -14.91 -15.59
N TYR A 387 1.78 -15.85 -14.69
CA TYR A 387 2.76 -16.46 -13.79
C TYR A 387 3.89 -17.16 -14.55
N ARG A 388 3.58 -17.88 -15.65
CA ARG A 388 4.61 -18.50 -16.50
C ARG A 388 5.54 -17.49 -17.16
N LYS A 389 5.01 -16.35 -17.59
CA LYS A 389 5.81 -15.26 -18.19
C LYS A 389 6.79 -14.65 -17.16
N CYS A 390 6.43 -14.65 -15.88
CA CYS A 390 7.23 -14.08 -14.79
C CYS A 390 8.16 -15.12 -14.11
N TYR A 391 8.08 -16.40 -14.49
CA TYR A 391 8.89 -17.49 -13.93
C TYR A 391 10.31 -17.51 -14.49
#